data_c6b3c522a84237bb98167c22512b7b3b
#
_entry.id   c6b3c522a84237bb98167c22512b7b3b
#
_cell.length_a   1.000
_cell.length_b   1.000
_cell.length_c   1.000
_cell.angle_alpha   90.00
_cell.angle_beta   90.00
_cell.angle_gamma   90.00
#
_symmetry.space_group_name_H-M   'P 1'
#
loop_
_entity.id
_entity.type
_entity.pdbx_description
1 polymer ?
#
loop_
_entity_poly.entity_id
_entity_poly.type
_entity_poly.pdbx_seq_one_letter_code
_entity_poly.pdbx_strand_id
1 'polypeptide(L)'
;MSNISDKAVISPNAKIGQNVTIYPFVYIEDDVVVGDDCVLYPNVSLMNGTRLGKRNKVHQNAVISAIPQDFHYRGENTICEIGEGNIIRENVVISRATYLEGKTLIGNRNFIMEGVHISHDVHIGNENVLGYGTKIAGDVEIHNYVIFSSGVIANPGVRVGDCSMIQSGCRFSKDVPPYIVAGSHPIKYGGINGFVIDQSGISEKIKSHIANAYRLVFHGQDDILNACIQIEQQVQSSPEIDKIVEFLKTSKLGIIGK
;
A
#
# COMPACT_ATOMS: atom_id res chain seq x y z
N MET A 1 -15.25 26.95 -7.16
CA MET A 1 -14.31 27.84 -6.44
C MET A 1 -13.77 27.09 -5.22
N SER A 2 -12.49 27.21 -4.96
CA SER A 2 -11.90 26.61 -3.74
C SER A 2 -12.44 27.28 -2.49
N ASN A 3 -12.69 26.48 -1.44
CA ASN A 3 -13.15 26.95 -0.14
C ASN A 3 -12.00 26.80 0.88
N ILE A 4 -11.26 27.88 1.09
CA ILE A 4 -10.05 27.89 1.92
C ILE A 4 -10.31 28.72 3.18
N SER A 5 -10.11 28.08 4.36
CA SER A 5 -10.24 28.76 5.64
C SER A 5 -9.16 29.85 5.81
N ASP A 6 -9.54 30.98 6.36
CA ASP A 6 -8.63 32.08 6.75
C ASP A 6 -7.69 31.70 7.92
N LYS A 7 -8.01 30.58 8.62
CA LYS A 7 -7.19 30.02 9.68
C LYS A 7 -6.21 28.92 9.20
N ALA A 8 -6.16 28.63 7.92
CA ALA A 8 -5.14 27.76 7.34
C ALA A 8 -3.84 28.52 7.12
N VAL A 9 -2.71 27.86 7.32
CA VAL A 9 -1.38 28.41 7.04
C VAL A 9 -0.85 27.74 5.77
N ILE A 10 -0.83 28.47 4.68
CA ILE A 10 -0.46 27.93 3.36
C ILE A 10 0.69 28.78 2.81
N SER A 11 1.81 28.11 2.46
CA SER A 11 2.91 28.79 1.79
C SER A 11 2.46 29.39 0.45
N PRO A 12 2.90 30.60 0.11
CA PRO A 12 2.64 31.20 -1.19
C PRO A 12 3.23 30.44 -2.38
N ASN A 13 4.22 29.56 -2.12
CA ASN A 13 4.86 28.73 -3.15
C ASN A 13 4.11 27.42 -3.42
N ALA A 14 3.21 27.02 -2.52
CA ALA A 14 2.40 25.82 -2.69
C ALA A 14 1.44 25.95 -3.89
N LYS A 15 1.30 24.86 -4.64
CA LYS A 15 0.42 24.80 -5.81
C LYS A 15 -0.89 24.10 -5.43
N ILE A 16 -1.96 24.86 -5.33
CA ILE A 16 -3.29 24.37 -4.97
C ILE A 16 -4.19 24.34 -6.20
N GLY A 17 -4.77 23.20 -6.49
CA GLY A 17 -5.68 22.96 -7.61
C GLY A 17 -7.03 23.65 -7.47
N GLN A 18 -7.93 23.33 -8.39
CA GLN A 18 -9.29 23.90 -8.42
C GLN A 18 -10.22 23.14 -7.46
N ASN A 19 -11.25 23.83 -6.95
CA ASN A 19 -12.30 23.26 -6.08
C ASN A 19 -11.78 22.57 -4.81
N VAL A 20 -10.59 22.94 -4.34
CA VAL A 20 -10.01 22.37 -3.12
C VAL A 20 -10.70 22.98 -1.90
N THR A 21 -11.09 22.12 -0.94
CA THR A 21 -11.61 22.55 0.37
C THR A 21 -10.52 22.39 1.41
N ILE A 22 -10.14 23.48 2.07
CA ILE A 22 -9.11 23.49 3.13
C ILE A 22 -9.75 24.04 4.41
N TYR A 23 -9.82 23.17 5.41
CA TYR A 23 -10.39 23.48 6.72
C TYR A 23 -9.43 24.27 7.63
N PRO A 24 -9.89 24.80 8.78
CA PRO A 24 -9.04 25.52 9.73
C PRO A 24 -7.85 24.69 10.21
N PHE A 25 -6.73 25.40 10.45
CA PHE A 25 -5.49 24.86 11.03
C PHE A 25 -4.77 23.83 10.14
N VAL A 26 -5.11 23.75 8.87
CA VAL A 26 -4.29 23.03 7.88
C VAL A 26 -2.99 23.80 7.68
N TYR A 27 -1.87 23.06 7.65
CA TYR A 27 -0.53 23.58 7.40
C TYR A 27 0.05 23.03 6.11
N ILE A 28 0.50 23.89 5.20
CA ILE A 28 1.04 23.51 3.88
C ILE A 28 2.36 24.22 3.64
N GLU A 29 3.45 23.46 3.45
CA GLU A 29 4.78 23.95 3.18
C GLU A 29 4.99 24.36 1.70
N ASP A 30 6.21 24.83 1.39
CA ASP A 30 6.57 25.48 0.11
C ASP A 30 6.50 24.55 -1.09
N ASP A 31 7.14 23.38 -1.00
CA ASP A 31 7.21 22.41 -2.09
C ASP A 31 6.07 21.40 -2.01
N VAL A 32 4.83 21.88 -2.10
CA VAL A 32 3.62 21.07 -2.04
C VAL A 32 2.76 21.31 -3.28
N VAL A 33 2.26 20.22 -3.85
CA VAL A 33 1.28 20.21 -4.93
C VAL A 33 0.03 19.47 -4.47
N VAL A 34 -1.13 20.13 -4.56
CA VAL A 34 -2.46 19.57 -4.27
C VAL A 34 -3.30 19.59 -5.53
N GLY A 35 -3.77 18.44 -5.97
CA GLY A 35 -4.65 18.31 -7.13
C GLY A 35 -6.07 18.83 -6.90
N ASP A 36 -6.85 18.88 -7.97
CA ASP A 36 -8.23 19.38 -7.96
C ASP A 36 -9.14 18.54 -7.06
N ASP A 37 -10.23 19.17 -6.59
CA ASP A 37 -11.33 18.52 -5.85
C ASP A 37 -10.89 17.81 -4.55
N CYS A 38 -9.72 18.14 -4.00
CA CYS A 38 -9.25 17.60 -2.72
C CYS A 38 -9.95 18.25 -1.52
N VAL A 39 -10.06 17.48 -0.43
CA VAL A 39 -10.56 17.96 0.86
C VAL A 39 -9.51 17.71 1.93
N LEU A 40 -9.02 18.77 2.55
CA LEU A 40 -8.07 18.73 3.66
C LEU A 40 -8.78 19.13 4.95
N TYR A 41 -9.01 18.17 5.84
CA TYR A 41 -9.70 18.37 7.10
C TYR A 41 -8.83 19.08 8.14
N PRO A 42 -9.39 19.55 9.29
CA PRO A 42 -8.65 20.34 10.26
C PRO A 42 -7.36 19.66 10.75
N ASN A 43 -6.32 20.48 10.96
CA ASN A 43 -5.00 20.07 11.47
C ASN A 43 -4.22 19.11 10.54
N VAL A 44 -4.57 18.98 9.28
CA VAL A 44 -3.74 18.26 8.30
C VAL A 44 -2.46 19.04 8.05
N SER A 45 -1.33 18.32 7.97
CA SER A 45 -0.03 18.89 7.62
C SER A 45 0.48 18.26 6.32
N LEU A 46 0.71 19.10 5.31
CA LEU A 46 1.36 18.72 4.06
C LEU A 46 2.76 19.31 4.04
N MET A 47 3.75 18.44 4.22
CA MET A 47 5.15 18.82 4.29
C MET A 47 5.79 18.87 2.91
N ASN A 48 6.97 19.48 2.79
CA ASN A 48 7.73 19.57 1.56
C ASN A 48 7.90 18.20 0.88
N GLY A 49 7.79 18.18 -0.45
CA GLY A 49 7.83 16.96 -1.24
C GLY A 49 6.47 16.26 -1.41
N THR A 50 5.39 16.83 -0.90
CA THR A 50 4.04 16.29 -1.12
C THR A 50 3.58 16.51 -2.56
N ARG A 51 3.16 15.44 -3.23
CA ARG A 51 2.49 15.44 -4.54
C ARG A 51 1.15 14.72 -4.40
N LEU A 52 0.11 15.45 -4.07
CA LEU A 52 -1.24 14.90 -3.86
C LEU A 52 -2.07 15.04 -5.13
N GLY A 53 -2.48 13.93 -5.71
CA GLY A 53 -3.37 13.88 -6.89
C GLY A 53 -4.77 14.40 -6.60
N LYS A 54 -5.69 14.21 -7.56
CA LYS A 54 -7.05 14.76 -7.49
C LYS A 54 -7.97 13.97 -6.57
N ARG A 55 -9.05 14.60 -6.08
CA ARG A 55 -10.16 13.96 -5.36
C ARG A 55 -9.75 13.18 -4.09
N ASN A 56 -8.61 13.50 -3.50
CA ASN A 56 -8.20 12.91 -2.24
C ASN A 56 -8.91 13.58 -1.05
N LYS A 57 -9.23 12.78 -0.04
CA LYS A 57 -9.74 13.25 1.25
C LYS A 57 -8.72 12.92 2.34
N VAL A 58 -8.16 13.96 2.96
CA VAL A 58 -7.16 13.81 4.02
C VAL A 58 -7.77 14.29 5.33
N HIS A 59 -7.98 13.35 6.25
CA HIS A 59 -8.68 13.59 7.50
C HIS A 59 -7.77 14.16 8.59
N GLN A 60 -8.39 14.53 9.71
CA GLN A 60 -7.79 15.29 10.81
C GLN A 60 -6.47 14.73 11.30
N ASN A 61 -5.53 15.63 11.56
CA ASN A 61 -4.20 15.34 12.11
C ASN A 61 -3.32 14.42 11.24
N ALA A 62 -3.70 14.11 10.00
CA ALA A 62 -2.82 13.37 9.11
C ALA A 62 -1.62 14.22 8.70
N VAL A 63 -0.44 13.58 8.60
CA VAL A 63 0.82 14.20 8.18
C VAL A 63 1.30 13.50 6.91
N ILE A 64 1.40 14.25 5.83
CA ILE A 64 1.85 13.75 4.54
C ILE A 64 3.25 14.28 4.25
N SER A 65 4.12 13.42 3.71
CA SER A 65 5.52 13.72 3.42
C SER A 65 6.36 14.03 4.66
N ALA A 66 6.05 13.36 5.79
CA ALA A 66 6.87 13.45 6.99
C ALA A 66 8.33 13.13 6.68
N ILE A 67 9.25 13.73 7.44
CA ILE A 67 10.68 13.43 7.33
C ILE A 67 10.91 11.94 7.61
N PRO A 68 11.70 11.23 6.76
CA PRO A 68 12.00 9.81 6.97
C PRO A 68 12.62 9.55 8.34
N GLN A 69 12.14 8.51 9.02
CA GLN A 69 12.74 8.01 10.26
C GLN A 69 13.79 6.93 9.92
N ASP A 70 14.76 7.30 9.11
CA ASP A 70 15.84 6.44 8.66
C ASP A 70 17.21 7.09 8.93
N PHE A 71 18.15 6.32 9.47
CA PHE A 71 19.50 6.77 9.76
C PHE A 71 20.31 7.16 8.51
N HIS A 72 19.89 6.73 7.31
CA HIS A 72 20.54 7.08 6.04
C HIS A 72 20.10 8.44 5.51
N TYR A 73 18.94 8.96 5.91
CA TYR A 73 18.46 10.26 5.46
C TYR A 73 19.39 11.39 5.93
N ARG A 74 19.82 12.25 5.00
CA ARG A 74 20.76 13.37 5.25
C ARG A 74 20.15 14.75 4.95
N GLY A 75 18.85 14.80 4.65
CA GLY A 75 18.18 16.05 4.27
C GLY A 75 17.90 16.15 2.76
N GLU A 76 17.93 15.05 2.05
CA GLU A 76 17.67 14.98 0.60
C GLU A 76 16.28 15.51 0.25
N ASN A 77 16.19 16.18 -0.90
CA ASN A 77 14.92 16.62 -1.46
C ASN A 77 14.22 15.40 -2.11
N THR A 78 13.40 14.72 -1.32
CA THR A 78 12.66 13.55 -1.74
C THR A 78 11.16 13.81 -1.70
N ILE A 79 10.37 12.96 -2.33
CA ILE A 79 8.93 13.17 -2.49
C ILE A 79 8.11 12.00 -1.95
N CYS A 80 6.86 12.34 -1.62
CA CYS A 80 5.75 11.41 -1.45
C CYS A 80 4.69 11.75 -2.50
N GLU A 81 4.48 10.83 -3.43
CA GLU A 81 3.52 10.97 -4.51
C GLU A 81 2.29 10.10 -4.23
N ILE A 82 1.12 10.72 -4.19
CA ILE A 82 -0.15 10.08 -3.90
C ILE A 82 -1.08 10.31 -5.09
N GLY A 83 -1.59 9.23 -5.66
CA GLY A 83 -2.50 9.25 -6.79
C GLY A 83 -3.86 9.88 -6.46
N GLU A 84 -4.91 9.41 -7.10
CA GLU A 84 -6.22 10.05 -7.04
C GLU A 84 -7.24 9.27 -6.20
N GLY A 85 -8.20 10.01 -5.61
CA GLY A 85 -9.38 9.42 -4.98
C GLY A 85 -9.11 8.61 -3.72
N ASN A 86 -7.96 8.78 -3.07
CA ASN A 86 -7.67 8.11 -1.82
C ASN A 86 -8.42 8.75 -0.64
N ILE A 87 -8.79 7.92 0.33
CA ILE A 87 -9.31 8.37 1.63
C ILE A 87 -8.25 8.06 2.68
N ILE A 88 -7.62 9.11 3.21
CA ILE A 88 -6.59 9.04 4.23
C ILE A 88 -7.22 9.50 5.54
N ARG A 89 -7.38 8.57 6.48
CA ARG A 89 -8.11 8.81 7.73
C ARG A 89 -7.24 9.50 8.78
N GLU A 90 -7.81 9.68 9.94
CA GLU A 90 -7.28 10.46 11.04
C GLU A 90 -5.93 9.93 11.53
N ASN A 91 -5.03 10.83 11.92
CA ASN A 91 -3.72 10.50 12.51
C ASN A 91 -2.82 9.61 11.62
N VAL A 92 -3.09 9.51 10.34
CA VAL A 92 -2.20 8.80 9.40
C VAL A 92 -0.92 9.59 9.22
N VAL A 93 0.22 8.88 9.21
CA VAL A 93 1.54 9.47 8.91
C VAL A 93 2.14 8.75 7.71
N ILE A 94 2.48 9.51 6.67
CA ILE A 94 3.14 9.01 5.47
C ILE A 94 4.47 9.75 5.31
N SER A 95 5.58 9.03 5.33
CA SER A 95 6.92 9.61 5.14
C SER A 95 7.24 9.74 3.65
N ARG A 96 8.02 10.76 3.28
CA ARG A 96 8.65 10.82 1.98
C ARG A 96 9.82 9.83 1.89
N ALA A 97 10.42 9.68 0.72
CA ALA A 97 11.54 8.76 0.53
C ALA A 97 12.82 9.22 1.23
N THR A 98 13.72 8.28 1.49
CA THR A 98 15.03 8.50 2.11
C THR A 98 16.08 8.93 1.09
N TYR A 99 16.14 8.21 -0.04
CA TYR A 99 17.24 8.37 -0.99
C TYR A 99 16.90 9.37 -2.09
N LEU A 100 17.91 10.16 -2.51
CA LEU A 100 17.79 11.04 -3.66
C LEU A 100 17.25 10.26 -4.86
N GLU A 101 16.28 10.85 -5.57
CA GLU A 101 15.52 10.22 -6.67
C GLU A 101 14.55 9.11 -6.24
N GLY A 102 14.57 8.67 -4.96
CA GLY A 102 13.56 7.79 -4.40
C GLY A 102 12.21 8.47 -4.22
N LYS A 103 11.16 7.66 -4.20
CA LYS A 103 9.79 8.12 -3.96
C LYS A 103 9.05 7.17 -3.04
N THR A 104 8.31 7.72 -2.07
CA THR A 104 7.18 6.98 -1.49
C THR A 104 6.00 7.15 -2.44
N LEU A 105 5.45 6.05 -2.94
CA LEU A 105 4.39 6.05 -3.94
C LEU A 105 3.12 5.41 -3.40
N ILE A 106 2.01 6.09 -3.54
CA ILE A 106 0.68 5.58 -3.22
C ILE A 106 -0.21 5.77 -4.45
N GLY A 107 -0.76 4.69 -4.96
CA GLY A 107 -1.64 4.69 -6.13
C GLY A 107 -3.00 5.32 -5.87
N ASN A 108 -4.02 4.79 -6.51
CA ASN A 108 -5.34 5.41 -6.56
C ASN A 108 -6.35 4.63 -5.72
N ARG A 109 -7.38 5.32 -5.24
CA ARG A 109 -8.57 4.77 -4.57
C ARG A 109 -8.27 3.84 -3.39
N ASN A 110 -7.17 4.10 -2.67
CA ASN A 110 -6.86 3.38 -1.45
C ASN A 110 -7.67 3.95 -0.27
N PHE A 111 -8.07 3.06 0.64
CA PHE A 111 -8.66 3.42 1.93
C PHE A 111 -7.66 3.16 3.04
N ILE A 112 -7.05 4.23 3.55
CA ILE A 112 -6.01 4.20 4.58
C ILE A 112 -6.67 4.62 5.89
N MET A 113 -6.89 3.64 6.79
CA MET A 113 -7.64 3.84 8.02
C MET A 113 -6.83 4.59 9.08
N GLU A 114 -7.51 4.96 10.17
CA GLU A 114 -6.95 5.74 11.27
C GLU A 114 -5.65 5.14 11.82
N GLY A 115 -4.68 6.03 12.10
CA GLY A 115 -3.44 5.66 12.77
C GLY A 115 -2.50 4.76 11.96
N VAL A 116 -2.74 4.59 10.67
CA VAL A 116 -1.80 3.89 9.79
C VAL A 116 -0.51 4.67 9.67
N HIS A 117 0.62 3.97 9.77
CA HIS A 117 1.95 4.52 9.51
C HIS A 117 2.54 3.90 8.24
N ILE A 118 2.87 4.74 7.27
CA ILE A 118 3.57 4.36 6.03
C ILE A 118 4.95 4.99 6.06
N SER A 119 5.97 4.16 6.11
CA SER A 119 7.38 4.57 6.18
C SER A 119 7.88 5.07 4.80
N HIS A 120 9.16 5.36 4.75
CA HIS A 120 9.85 5.86 3.57
C HIS A 120 10.01 4.80 2.48
N ASP A 121 10.10 5.22 1.23
CA ASP A 121 10.37 4.37 0.05
C ASP A 121 9.36 3.22 -0.16
N VAL A 122 8.17 3.34 0.45
CA VAL A 122 7.08 2.36 0.30
C VAL A 122 6.35 2.59 -1.01
N HIS A 123 6.02 1.50 -1.70
CA HIS A 123 5.21 1.52 -2.91
C HIS A 123 3.88 0.80 -2.68
N ILE A 124 2.77 1.50 -2.83
CA ILE A 124 1.41 0.97 -2.68
C ILE A 124 0.65 1.17 -3.99
N GLY A 125 0.09 0.10 -4.53
CA GLY A 125 -0.76 0.13 -5.72
C GLY A 125 -2.12 0.76 -5.48
N ASN A 126 -3.14 0.21 -6.13
CA ASN A 126 -4.47 0.78 -6.18
C ASN A 126 -5.49 -0.06 -5.42
N GLU A 127 -6.61 0.55 -5.02
CA GLU A 127 -7.77 -0.14 -4.45
C GLU A 127 -7.46 -0.94 -3.17
N ASN A 128 -6.44 -0.54 -2.42
CA ASN A 128 -6.05 -1.25 -1.20
C ASN A 128 -6.82 -0.72 0.02
N VAL A 129 -7.00 -1.60 1.00
CA VAL A 129 -7.52 -1.25 2.33
C VAL A 129 -6.43 -1.50 3.36
N LEU A 130 -5.98 -0.45 4.02
CA LEU A 130 -5.02 -0.53 5.12
C LEU A 130 -5.76 -0.31 6.44
N GLY A 131 -5.96 -1.38 7.20
CA GLY A 131 -6.74 -1.40 8.42
C GLY A 131 -6.14 -0.55 9.54
N TYR A 132 -6.95 -0.20 10.51
CA TYR A 132 -6.60 0.61 11.67
C TYR A 132 -5.25 0.23 12.30
N GLY A 133 -4.40 1.21 12.53
CA GLY A 133 -3.13 1.03 13.24
C GLY A 133 -2.08 0.16 12.53
N THR A 134 -2.27 -0.15 11.25
CA THR A 134 -1.27 -0.86 10.43
C THR A 134 0.03 -0.08 10.38
N LYS A 135 1.16 -0.80 10.42
CA LYS A 135 2.51 -0.23 10.31
C LYS A 135 3.26 -0.87 9.15
N ILE A 136 3.63 -0.05 8.20
CA ILE A 136 4.35 -0.44 6.98
C ILE A 136 5.75 0.15 7.07
N ALA A 137 6.74 -0.72 7.19
CA ALA A 137 8.15 -0.32 7.27
C ALA A 137 8.70 0.12 5.91
N GLY A 138 9.94 0.62 5.87
CA GLY A 138 10.57 1.09 4.65
C GLY A 138 10.72 0.03 3.56
N ASP A 139 10.73 0.46 2.30
CA ASP A 139 10.93 -0.38 1.10
C ASP A 139 9.88 -1.50 0.89
N VAL A 140 8.72 -1.40 1.54
CA VAL A 140 7.62 -2.36 1.36
C VAL A 140 6.88 -2.10 0.06
N GLU A 141 6.57 -3.16 -0.69
CA GLU A 141 5.75 -3.11 -1.89
C GLU A 141 4.39 -3.78 -1.64
N ILE A 142 3.30 -3.04 -1.83
CA ILE A 142 1.93 -3.56 -1.76
C ILE A 142 1.30 -3.38 -3.14
N HIS A 143 0.88 -4.47 -3.76
CA HIS A 143 0.27 -4.42 -5.08
C HIS A 143 -1.18 -3.90 -5.01
N ASN A 144 -2.10 -4.42 -5.82
CA ASN A 144 -3.46 -3.89 -5.91
C ASN A 144 -4.48 -4.79 -5.18
N TYR A 145 -5.60 -4.20 -4.75
CA TYR A 145 -6.71 -4.93 -4.11
C TYR A 145 -6.30 -5.70 -2.85
N VAL A 146 -5.26 -5.26 -2.17
CA VAL A 146 -4.77 -5.89 -0.93
C VAL A 146 -5.56 -5.37 0.26
N ILE A 147 -5.89 -6.27 1.19
CA ILE A 147 -6.55 -5.93 2.45
C ILE A 147 -5.61 -6.24 3.61
N PHE A 148 -5.15 -5.23 4.29
CA PHE A 148 -4.57 -5.35 5.63
C PHE A 148 -5.66 -5.15 6.66
N SER A 149 -5.92 -6.16 7.48
CA SER A 149 -6.79 -5.99 8.65
C SER A 149 -6.11 -5.15 9.73
N SER A 150 -6.81 -4.83 10.82
CA SER A 150 -6.27 -3.94 11.85
C SER A 150 -4.98 -4.45 12.50
N GLY A 151 -4.05 -3.53 12.78
CA GLY A 151 -2.83 -3.82 13.55
C GLY A 151 -1.79 -4.70 12.84
N VAL A 152 -1.86 -4.81 11.53
CA VAL A 152 -0.85 -5.54 10.73
C VAL A 152 0.48 -4.79 10.74
N ILE A 153 1.59 -5.53 10.82
CA ILE A 153 2.96 -4.98 10.77
C ILE A 153 3.72 -5.66 9.63
N ALA A 154 4.02 -4.92 8.57
CA ALA A 154 4.87 -5.34 7.48
C ALA A 154 6.31 -4.90 7.74
N ASN A 155 7.24 -5.84 7.84
CA ASN A 155 8.65 -5.57 8.04
C ASN A 155 9.32 -5.02 6.76
N PRO A 156 10.52 -4.39 6.87
CA PRO A 156 11.18 -3.76 5.72
C PRO A 156 11.36 -4.67 4.51
N GLY A 157 11.13 -4.13 3.31
CA GLY A 157 11.41 -4.78 2.03
C GLY A 157 10.51 -5.94 1.64
N VAL A 158 9.47 -6.25 2.41
CA VAL A 158 8.52 -7.31 2.05
C VAL A 158 7.61 -6.89 0.91
N ARG A 159 7.17 -7.85 0.11
CA ARG A 159 6.18 -7.64 -0.95
C ARG A 159 4.87 -8.35 -0.63
N VAL A 160 3.76 -7.71 -0.97
CA VAL A 160 2.41 -8.27 -0.85
C VAL A 160 1.72 -8.23 -2.21
N GLY A 161 1.42 -9.40 -2.75
CA GLY A 161 0.85 -9.55 -4.09
C GLY A 161 -0.63 -9.17 -4.18
N ASP A 162 -1.10 -8.98 -5.41
CA ASP A 162 -2.48 -8.58 -5.74
C ASP A 162 -3.53 -9.43 -5.02
N CYS A 163 -4.62 -8.82 -4.61
CA CYS A 163 -5.80 -9.50 -4.03
C CYS A 163 -5.52 -10.31 -2.76
N SER A 164 -4.42 -10.06 -2.07
CA SER A 164 -4.11 -10.76 -0.81
C SER A 164 -4.78 -10.11 0.38
N MET A 165 -5.03 -10.89 1.42
CA MET A 165 -5.56 -10.41 2.70
C MET A 165 -4.65 -10.85 3.85
N ILE A 166 -4.26 -9.91 4.70
CA ILE A 166 -3.49 -10.16 5.92
C ILE A 166 -4.44 -10.02 7.12
N GLN A 167 -4.54 -11.06 7.93
CA GLN A 167 -5.39 -11.06 9.13
C GLN A 167 -4.86 -10.12 10.22
N SER A 168 -5.77 -9.70 11.10
CA SER A 168 -5.49 -8.73 12.16
C SER A 168 -4.33 -9.15 13.06
N GLY A 169 -3.51 -8.16 13.45
CA GLY A 169 -2.41 -8.34 14.39
C GLY A 169 -1.21 -9.12 13.86
N CYS A 170 -1.23 -9.58 12.62
CA CYS A 170 -0.10 -10.29 12.03
C CYS A 170 1.12 -9.41 11.84
N ARG A 171 2.30 -9.97 12.10
CA ARG A 171 3.61 -9.40 11.75
C ARG A 171 4.34 -10.36 10.83
N PHE A 172 4.96 -9.83 9.78
CA PHE A 172 5.66 -10.66 8.80
C PHE A 172 6.91 -10.00 8.23
N SER A 173 7.88 -10.85 7.85
CA SER A 173 9.19 -10.48 7.30
C SER A 173 9.52 -11.27 6.03
N LYS A 174 8.54 -11.93 5.45
CA LYS A 174 8.62 -12.64 4.18
C LYS A 174 7.51 -12.20 3.27
N ASP A 175 7.68 -12.40 1.98
CA ASP A 175 6.72 -11.99 0.96
C ASP A 175 5.40 -12.76 1.09
N VAL A 176 4.29 -12.07 0.84
CA VAL A 176 2.94 -12.68 0.80
C VAL A 176 2.51 -12.77 -0.65
N PRO A 177 2.40 -13.99 -1.21
CA PRO A 177 2.00 -14.16 -2.61
C PRO A 177 0.59 -13.63 -2.92
N PRO A 178 0.27 -13.35 -4.20
CA PRO A 178 -1.04 -12.82 -4.59
C PRO A 178 -2.20 -13.81 -4.34
N TYR A 179 -3.42 -13.30 -4.22
CA TYR A 179 -4.68 -14.05 -4.13
C TYR A 179 -4.88 -14.91 -2.88
N ILE A 180 -4.10 -14.74 -1.82
CA ILE A 180 -4.20 -15.57 -0.61
C ILE A 180 -4.68 -14.80 0.61
N VAL A 181 -5.19 -15.54 1.58
CA VAL A 181 -5.33 -15.09 2.96
C VAL A 181 -4.10 -15.55 3.74
N ALA A 182 -3.46 -14.63 4.45
CA ALA A 182 -2.34 -14.91 5.34
C ALA A 182 -2.71 -14.56 6.78
N GLY A 183 -2.44 -15.45 7.71
CA GLY A 183 -2.81 -15.27 9.11
C GLY A 183 -1.96 -16.10 10.07
N SER A 184 -2.35 -16.14 11.35
CA SER A 184 -1.67 -16.86 12.43
C SER A 184 -0.36 -16.22 12.95
N HIS A 185 0.19 -16.79 14.00
CA HIS A 185 1.48 -16.41 14.60
C HIS A 185 2.33 -17.68 14.81
N PRO A 186 3.43 -17.87 14.07
CA PRO A 186 3.91 -17.03 12.96
C PRO A 186 2.92 -17.02 11.78
N ILE A 187 3.01 -15.99 10.94
CA ILE A 187 2.13 -15.86 9.77
C ILE A 187 2.28 -17.03 8.80
N LYS A 188 1.15 -17.55 8.32
CA LYS A 188 1.07 -18.71 7.44
C LYS A 188 0.02 -18.51 6.34
N TYR A 189 0.10 -19.35 5.31
CA TYR A 189 -0.94 -19.48 4.31
C TYR A 189 -2.25 -19.99 4.92
N GLY A 190 -3.33 -19.26 4.73
CA GLY A 190 -4.67 -19.57 5.24
C GLY A 190 -5.71 -19.94 4.16
N GLY A 191 -5.25 -20.14 2.92
CA GLY A 191 -6.13 -20.43 1.78
C GLY A 191 -6.15 -19.30 0.75
N ILE A 192 -6.91 -19.48 -0.33
CA ILE A 192 -7.12 -18.43 -1.33
C ILE A 192 -8.11 -17.38 -0.82
N ASN A 193 -7.92 -16.12 -1.23
CA ASN A 193 -8.82 -15.03 -0.89
C ASN A 193 -10.04 -15.00 -1.81
N GLY A 194 -10.96 -15.96 -1.62
CA GLY A 194 -12.15 -16.08 -2.43
C GLY A 194 -12.99 -14.80 -2.49
N PHE A 195 -13.08 -14.06 -1.38
CA PHE A 195 -13.87 -12.83 -1.30
C PHE A 195 -13.39 -11.75 -2.31
N VAL A 196 -12.10 -11.44 -2.32
CA VAL A 196 -11.55 -10.42 -3.25
C VAL A 196 -11.51 -10.94 -4.68
N ILE A 197 -11.19 -12.24 -4.87
CA ILE A 197 -11.20 -12.89 -6.19
C ILE A 197 -12.58 -12.76 -6.85
N ASP A 198 -13.65 -13.05 -6.11
CA ASP A 198 -15.03 -12.96 -6.62
C ASP A 198 -15.42 -11.52 -6.97
N GLN A 199 -14.97 -10.53 -6.18
CA GLN A 199 -15.23 -9.11 -6.47
C GLN A 199 -14.40 -8.56 -7.64
N SER A 200 -13.23 -9.14 -7.91
CA SER A 200 -12.39 -8.72 -9.04
C SER A 200 -12.85 -9.22 -10.41
N GLY A 201 -13.93 -10.00 -10.46
CA GLY A 201 -14.48 -10.54 -11.71
C GLY A 201 -13.72 -11.74 -12.27
N ILE A 202 -12.81 -12.33 -11.49
CA ILE A 202 -12.10 -13.56 -11.84
C ILE A 202 -13.09 -14.73 -11.86
N SER A 203 -13.10 -15.51 -12.95
CA SER A 203 -14.04 -16.62 -13.11
C SER A 203 -13.77 -17.77 -12.11
N GLU A 204 -14.81 -18.55 -11.76
CA GLU A 204 -14.68 -19.74 -10.91
C GLU A 204 -13.65 -20.74 -11.45
N LYS A 205 -13.51 -20.84 -12.78
CA LYS A 205 -12.50 -21.70 -13.40
C LYS A 205 -11.09 -21.23 -13.03
N ILE A 206 -10.80 -19.94 -13.16
CA ILE A 206 -9.48 -19.38 -12.80
C ILE A 206 -9.24 -19.45 -11.30
N LYS A 207 -10.25 -19.20 -10.48
CA LYS A 207 -10.20 -19.40 -9.02
C LYS A 207 -9.78 -20.81 -8.64
N SER A 208 -10.31 -21.83 -9.33
CA SER A 208 -9.89 -23.22 -9.15
C SER A 208 -8.45 -23.46 -9.58
N HIS A 209 -7.97 -22.81 -10.65
CA HIS A 209 -6.57 -22.89 -11.07
C HIS A 209 -5.64 -22.25 -10.03
N ILE A 210 -6.00 -21.09 -9.47
CA ILE A 210 -5.27 -20.43 -8.37
C ILE A 210 -5.16 -21.37 -7.15
N ALA A 211 -6.27 -22.01 -6.76
CA ALA A 211 -6.27 -22.97 -5.65
C ALA A 211 -5.33 -24.17 -5.91
N ASN A 212 -5.32 -24.70 -7.14
CA ASN A 212 -4.42 -25.78 -7.53
C ASN A 212 -2.95 -25.35 -7.51
N ALA A 213 -2.64 -24.13 -8.00
CA ALA A 213 -1.29 -23.59 -7.96
C ALA A 213 -0.79 -23.52 -6.50
N TYR A 214 -1.59 -22.99 -5.59
CA TYR A 214 -1.19 -22.89 -4.18
C TYR A 214 -1.18 -24.22 -3.44
N ARG A 215 -1.94 -25.22 -3.88
CA ARG A 215 -1.79 -26.59 -3.39
C ARG A 215 -0.40 -27.14 -3.70
N LEU A 216 0.13 -26.90 -4.89
CA LEU A 216 1.51 -27.30 -5.26
C LEU A 216 2.56 -26.55 -4.41
N VAL A 217 2.37 -25.25 -4.19
CA VAL A 217 3.30 -24.42 -3.41
C VAL A 217 3.31 -24.79 -1.92
N PHE A 218 2.14 -24.88 -1.28
CA PHE A 218 2.04 -24.98 0.18
C PHE A 218 1.82 -26.40 0.70
N HIS A 219 1.33 -27.32 -0.10
CA HIS A 219 1.09 -28.71 0.30
C HIS A 219 1.99 -29.72 -0.41
N GLY A 220 2.76 -29.27 -1.40
CA GLY A 220 3.82 -30.06 -2.02
C GLY A 220 5.03 -30.29 -1.07
N GLN A 221 5.92 -31.18 -1.46
CA GLN A 221 7.18 -31.44 -0.77
C GLN A 221 8.36 -30.72 -1.41
N ASP A 222 8.14 -30.08 -2.55
CA ASP A 222 9.16 -29.43 -3.36
C ASP A 222 9.54 -28.03 -2.84
N ASP A 223 10.69 -27.54 -3.26
CA ASP A 223 11.06 -26.16 -3.10
C ASP A 223 10.22 -25.25 -4.04
N ILE A 224 10.32 -23.95 -3.84
CA ILE A 224 9.52 -22.97 -4.58
C ILE A 224 9.77 -23.01 -6.09
N LEU A 225 11.02 -23.24 -6.54
CA LEU A 225 11.33 -23.27 -7.96
C LEU A 225 10.73 -24.50 -8.64
N ASN A 226 10.83 -25.66 -8.00
CA ASN A 226 10.18 -26.88 -8.48
C ASN A 226 8.66 -26.78 -8.45
N ALA A 227 8.09 -26.16 -7.42
CA ALA A 227 6.65 -25.87 -7.39
C ALA A 227 6.23 -24.97 -8.57
N CYS A 228 7.01 -23.95 -8.93
CA CYS A 228 6.75 -23.14 -10.13
C CYS A 228 6.76 -23.96 -11.41
N ILE A 229 7.74 -24.86 -11.58
CA ILE A 229 7.79 -25.76 -12.76
C ILE A 229 6.54 -26.65 -12.82
N GLN A 230 6.11 -27.20 -11.70
CA GLN A 230 4.88 -28.00 -11.63
C GLN A 230 3.62 -27.19 -11.97
N ILE A 231 3.54 -25.93 -11.51
CA ILE A 231 2.44 -25.04 -11.85
C ILE A 231 2.41 -24.84 -13.37
N GLU A 232 3.55 -24.49 -14.00
CA GLU A 232 3.65 -24.28 -15.45
C GLU A 232 3.27 -25.53 -16.27
N GLN A 233 3.50 -26.73 -15.73
CA GLN A 233 3.18 -27.99 -16.41
C GLN A 233 1.73 -28.49 -16.18
N GLN A 234 1.17 -28.25 -15.00
CA GLN A 234 -0.07 -28.88 -14.56
C GLN A 234 -1.27 -27.95 -14.49
N VAL A 235 -1.05 -26.64 -14.42
CA VAL A 235 -2.12 -25.64 -14.33
C VAL A 235 -2.20 -24.87 -15.64
N GLN A 236 -3.41 -24.72 -16.17
CA GLN A 236 -3.62 -23.94 -17.38
C GLN A 236 -3.17 -22.49 -17.16
N SER A 237 -2.31 -21.98 -18.05
CA SER A 237 -1.83 -20.58 -17.98
C SER A 237 -2.97 -19.58 -18.09
N SER A 238 -2.85 -18.53 -17.35
CA SER A 238 -3.68 -17.32 -17.40
C SER A 238 -2.87 -16.15 -16.79
N PRO A 239 -3.28 -14.89 -16.99
CA PRO A 239 -2.59 -13.75 -16.40
C PRO A 239 -2.42 -13.87 -14.87
N GLU A 240 -3.36 -14.48 -14.17
CA GLU A 240 -3.31 -14.69 -12.73
C GLU A 240 -2.28 -15.74 -12.33
N ILE A 241 -2.20 -16.85 -13.07
CA ILE A 241 -1.22 -17.92 -12.83
C ILE A 241 0.18 -17.43 -13.15
N ASP A 242 0.33 -16.69 -14.24
CA ASP A 242 1.62 -16.10 -14.63
C ASP A 242 2.13 -15.12 -13.57
N LYS A 243 1.24 -14.28 -13.00
CA LYS A 243 1.56 -13.40 -11.87
C LYS A 243 2.01 -14.18 -10.61
N ILE A 244 1.35 -15.30 -10.30
CA ILE A 244 1.75 -16.14 -9.16
C ILE A 244 3.17 -16.66 -9.39
N VAL A 245 3.44 -17.23 -10.55
CA VAL A 245 4.75 -17.82 -10.87
C VAL A 245 5.84 -16.76 -10.86
N GLU A 246 5.59 -15.60 -11.48
CA GLU A 246 6.53 -14.47 -11.48
C GLU A 246 6.82 -13.97 -10.07
N PHE A 247 5.78 -13.76 -9.25
CA PHE A 247 5.95 -13.33 -7.87
C PHE A 247 6.81 -14.31 -7.06
N LEU A 248 6.56 -15.61 -7.20
CA LEU A 248 7.31 -16.66 -6.51
C LEU A 248 8.78 -16.70 -6.95
N LYS A 249 9.03 -16.67 -8.26
CA LYS A 249 10.38 -16.70 -8.84
C LYS A 249 11.22 -15.46 -8.48
N THR A 250 10.59 -14.32 -8.30
CA THR A 250 11.26 -13.04 -8.01
C THR A 250 11.34 -12.69 -6.54
N SER A 251 10.80 -13.51 -5.64
CA SER A 251 10.84 -13.28 -4.20
C SER A 251 12.26 -13.39 -3.66
N LYS A 252 12.78 -12.26 -3.12
CA LYS A 252 14.14 -12.20 -2.54
C LYS A 252 14.16 -12.63 -1.08
N LEU A 253 13.10 -12.33 -0.33
CA LEU A 253 12.98 -12.64 1.10
C LEU A 253 12.40 -14.04 1.35
N GLY A 254 12.01 -14.75 0.28
CA GLY A 254 11.20 -15.95 0.38
C GLY A 254 9.76 -15.62 0.79
N ILE A 255 8.86 -16.59 0.62
CA ILE A 255 7.44 -16.41 0.96
C ILE A 255 7.12 -16.90 2.38
N ILE A 256 5.97 -16.46 2.91
CA ILE A 256 5.42 -16.98 4.19
C ILE A 256 5.28 -18.49 4.17
N GLY A 257 5.28 -19.10 5.36
CA GLY A 257 5.24 -20.57 5.53
C GLY A 257 3.86 -21.22 5.32
N LYS A 258 3.88 -22.53 5.41
CA LYS A 258 2.69 -23.40 5.43
C LYS A 258 1.96 -23.30 6.76
#